data_0a9893ebd97cd0d9b49803452ebe8d88
#
_entry.id   0a9893ebd97cd0d9b49803452ebe8d88
#
_cell.length_a   1.000
_cell.length_b   1.000
_cell.length_c   1.000
_cell.angle_alpha   90.00
_cell.angle_beta   90.00
_cell.angle_gamma   90.00
#
_symmetry.space_group_name_H-M   'P 1'
#
loop_
_entity.id
_entity.type
_entity.pdbx_description
1 polymer ?
#
loop_
_entity_poly.entity_id
_entity_poly.type
_entity_poly.pdbx_seq_one_letter_code
_entity_poly.pdbx_strand_id
1 'polypeptide(L)'
;MAAENQPYPADKLLLTDPMNLTELKQKPITELLEIANQMALENMGRSRKQDVIFGILKKHAKSGEDIHGDGVLEILQDGFGFLRSADSSYLAGPDDIYVSPSQIRRFNLRTGDTIAGKIRPPKDGERYFALLKVDSINFDRPENTKNKILFENLTPLFPDERLVMEAGNGATEDLMARIIDLCAPIGKGQRGLLVAPPKAGKTLMLQNIASNIARNNPECHLIVLLIDERPEEVTEMQRTVRGEVVASTFDEPPSRHVQVAEMVIEKAKRLVEHK
;
A
#
# COMPACT_ATOMS: atom_id res chain seq x y z
N MET A 1 -16.43 25.40 13.71
CA MET A 1 -16.53 24.20 14.57
C MET A 1 -15.61 23.19 13.92
N ALA A 2 -14.42 23.05 14.48
CA ALA A 2 -13.39 22.11 14.00
C ALA A 2 -13.74 20.72 14.51
N ALA A 3 -13.83 19.74 13.60
CA ALA A 3 -13.90 18.33 13.97
C ALA A 3 -12.48 17.87 14.31
N GLU A 4 -12.25 17.64 15.59
CA GLU A 4 -11.05 17.04 16.12
C GLU A 4 -10.89 15.62 15.58
N ASN A 5 -9.88 15.41 14.76
CA ASN A 5 -9.36 14.08 14.45
C ASN A 5 -8.65 13.56 15.72
N GLN A 6 -9.38 12.84 16.57
CA GLN A 6 -8.78 12.09 17.66
C GLN A 6 -8.01 10.88 17.08
N PRO A 7 -6.74 10.69 17.48
CA PRO A 7 -6.06 9.43 17.20
C PRO A 7 -6.78 8.31 17.97
N TYR A 8 -7.01 7.19 17.28
CA TYR A 8 -7.57 5.98 17.91
C TYR A 8 -6.75 5.62 19.14
N PRO A 9 -7.38 5.42 20.29
CA PRO A 9 -6.67 5.05 21.51
C PRO A 9 -6.08 3.64 21.36
N ALA A 10 -4.76 3.56 21.48
CA ALA A 10 -4.02 2.32 21.65
C ALA A 10 -4.27 1.76 23.04
N ASP A 11 -5.48 1.25 23.29
CA ASP A 11 -5.76 0.56 24.55
C ASP A 11 -6.70 -0.64 24.34
N LYS A 12 -6.11 -1.81 24.64
CA LYS A 12 -6.76 -3.11 24.77
C LYS A 12 -7.36 -3.66 23.47
N LEU A 13 -6.53 -4.39 22.70
CA LEU A 13 -7.00 -5.46 21.85
C LEU A 13 -7.79 -6.47 22.71
N LEU A 14 -9.08 -6.24 22.87
CA LEU A 14 -10.00 -7.27 23.25
C LEU A 14 -9.96 -8.31 22.12
N LEU A 15 -9.83 -9.58 22.46
CA LEU A 15 -9.78 -10.75 21.56
C LEU A 15 -11.01 -10.93 20.65
N THR A 16 -11.83 -9.88 20.47
CA THR A 16 -13.07 -9.87 19.70
C THR A 16 -13.04 -9.06 18.41
N ASP A 17 -11.95 -8.33 18.14
CA ASP A 17 -11.81 -7.64 16.85
C ASP A 17 -11.29 -8.61 15.78
N PRO A 18 -11.84 -8.56 14.55
CA PRO A 18 -11.39 -9.43 13.46
C PRO A 18 -9.89 -9.19 13.20
N MET A 19 -9.10 -10.25 13.36
CA MET A 19 -7.63 -10.17 13.23
C MET A 19 -7.24 -9.91 11.79
N ASN A 20 -6.44 -8.86 11.55
CA ASN A 20 -5.98 -8.48 10.21
C ASN A 20 -4.52 -8.95 9.97
N LEU A 21 -4.30 -9.70 8.89
CA LEU A 21 -2.98 -10.19 8.48
C LEU A 21 -1.99 -9.04 8.22
N THR A 22 -2.45 -7.96 7.58
CA THR A 22 -1.60 -6.81 7.24
C THR A 22 -1.14 -6.06 8.48
N GLU A 23 -2.04 -5.87 9.47
CA GLU A 23 -1.67 -5.26 10.75
C GLU A 23 -0.67 -6.10 11.54
N LEU A 24 -0.82 -7.42 11.53
CA LEU A 24 0.15 -8.31 12.16
C LEU A 24 1.54 -8.21 11.52
N LYS A 25 1.61 -8.02 10.19
CA LYS A 25 2.89 -7.82 9.49
C LYS A 25 3.62 -6.55 9.93
N GLN A 26 2.90 -5.48 10.23
CA GLN A 26 3.48 -4.20 10.67
C GLN A 26 4.02 -4.25 12.09
N LYS A 27 3.49 -5.15 12.96
CA LYS A 27 3.93 -5.29 14.35
C LYS A 27 5.39 -5.76 14.47
N PRO A 28 6.15 -5.25 15.45
CA PRO A 28 7.47 -5.76 15.77
C PRO A 28 7.40 -7.20 16.29
N ILE A 29 8.49 -7.96 16.12
CA ILE A 29 8.52 -9.38 16.52
C ILE A 29 8.25 -9.58 18.02
N THR A 30 8.62 -8.64 18.87
CA THR A 30 8.37 -8.65 20.32
C THR A 30 6.89 -8.69 20.65
N GLU A 31 6.09 -7.82 20.04
CA GLU A 31 4.63 -7.79 20.23
C GLU A 31 3.97 -9.05 19.68
N LEU A 32 4.45 -9.56 18.53
CA LEU A 32 3.93 -10.80 17.96
C LEU A 32 4.18 -12.01 18.87
N LEU A 33 5.33 -12.07 19.54
CA LEU A 33 5.64 -13.11 20.52
C LEU A 33 4.78 -13.00 21.77
N GLU A 34 4.45 -11.80 22.22
CA GLU A 34 3.51 -11.56 23.32
C GLU A 34 2.11 -12.07 22.98
N ILE A 35 1.61 -11.74 21.78
CA ILE A 35 0.32 -12.24 21.27
C ILE A 35 0.36 -13.78 21.18
N ALA A 36 1.44 -14.36 20.63
CA ALA A 36 1.60 -15.81 20.52
C ALA A 36 1.57 -16.50 21.90
N ASN A 37 2.23 -15.92 22.90
CA ASN A 37 2.24 -16.42 24.28
C ASN A 37 0.85 -16.33 24.93
N GLN A 38 0.13 -15.21 24.75
CA GLN A 38 -1.25 -15.05 25.22
C GLN A 38 -2.20 -16.10 24.63
N MET A 39 -1.94 -16.48 23.36
CA MET A 39 -2.68 -17.53 22.68
C MET A 39 -2.18 -18.95 23.01
N ALA A 40 -1.25 -19.12 23.95
CA ALA A 40 -0.64 -20.39 24.33
C ALA A 40 -0.02 -21.14 23.11
N LEU A 41 0.75 -20.44 22.29
CA LEU A 41 1.59 -21.00 21.24
C LEU A 41 3.01 -21.19 21.81
N GLU A 42 3.38 -22.45 22.03
CA GLU A 42 4.69 -22.79 22.61
C GLU A 42 5.80 -22.75 21.54
N ASN A 43 7.05 -22.48 21.98
CA ASN A 43 8.28 -22.55 21.17
C ASN A 43 8.41 -21.59 20.00
N MET A 44 7.68 -20.45 20.00
CA MET A 44 7.75 -19.46 18.90
C MET A 44 8.97 -18.51 18.98
N GLY A 45 9.70 -18.47 20.09
CA GLY A 45 10.81 -17.53 20.31
C GLY A 45 12.04 -17.70 19.38
N ARG A 46 12.16 -18.84 18.68
CA ARG A 46 13.22 -19.10 17.68
C ARG A 46 12.68 -19.16 16.25
N SER A 47 11.40 -18.91 16.05
CA SER A 47 10.73 -18.97 14.76
C SER A 47 10.93 -17.67 13.99
N ARG A 48 10.84 -17.73 12.65
CA ARG A 48 10.84 -16.53 11.82
C ARG A 48 9.57 -15.73 12.06
N LYS A 49 9.61 -14.42 11.87
CA LYS A 49 8.44 -13.53 12.01
C LYS A 49 7.20 -14.08 11.29
N GLN A 50 7.36 -14.58 10.09
CA GLN A 50 6.30 -15.19 9.27
C GLN A 50 5.68 -16.43 9.90
N ASP A 51 6.51 -17.32 10.48
CA ASP A 51 6.03 -18.55 11.14
C ASP A 51 5.21 -18.20 12.39
N VAL A 52 5.60 -17.15 13.12
CA VAL A 52 4.85 -16.62 14.26
C VAL A 52 3.50 -16.10 13.83
N ILE A 53 3.43 -15.24 12.80
CA ILE A 53 2.18 -14.71 12.24
C ILE A 53 1.29 -15.86 11.77
N PHE A 54 1.85 -16.82 11.04
CA PHE A 54 1.11 -17.99 10.57
C PHE A 54 0.54 -18.82 11.72
N GLY A 55 1.32 -19.05 12.79
CA GLY A 55 0.88 -19.74 13.99
C GLY A 55 -0.28 -19.04 14.69
N ILE A 56 -0.19 -17.72 14.85
CA ILE A 56 -1.23 -16.86 15.44
C ILE A 56 -2.53 -16.99 14.64
N LEU A 57 -2.46 -16.76 13.32
CA LEU A 57 -3.63 -16.81 12.44
C LEU A 57 -4.26 -18.20 12.36
N LYS A 58 -3.45 -19.27 12.32
CA LYS A 58 -3.95 -20.64 12.33
C LYS A 58 -4.69 -20.99 13.62
N LYS A 59 -4.22 -20.47 14.75
CA LYS A 59 -4.88 -20.69 16.04
C LYS A 59 -6.16 -19.87 16.16
N HIS A 60 -6.13 -18.61 15.71
CA HIS A 60 -7.30 -17.72 15.65
C HIS A 60 -8.42 -18.32 14.76
N ALA A 61 -8.06 -18.85 13.60
CA ALA A 61 -9.01 -19.54 12.72
C ALA A 61 -9.65 -20.78 13.36
N LYS A 62 -8.91 -21.50 14.25
CA LYS A 62 -9.45 -22.68 14.97
C LYS A 62 -10.45 -22.30 16.05
N SER A 63 -10.41 -21.09 16.59
CA SER A 63 -11.43 -20.57 17.52
C SER A 63 -12.72 -20.13 16.81
N GLY A 64 -12.78 -20.23 15.48
CA GLY A 64 -13.96 -19.88 14.69
C GLY A 64 -14.10 -18.39 14.39
N GLU A 65 -13.08 -17.61 14.69
CA GLU A 65 -13.05 -16.17 14.45
C GLU A 65 -12.58 -15.85 13.04
N ASP A 66 -13.07 -14.75 12.50
CA ASP A 66 -12.78 -14.31 11.15
C ASP A 66 -11.40 -13.69 11.05
N ILE A 67 -10.68 -14.04 9.98
CA ILE A 67 -9.40 -13.42 9.63
C ILE A 67 -9.64 -12.53 8.42
N HIS A 68 -9.13 -11.30 8.48
CA HIS A 68 -9.14 -10.36 7.38
C HIS A 68 -7.74 -10.19 6.81
N GLY A 69 -7.69 -9.85 5.53
CA GLY A 69 -6.45 -9.52 4.83
C GLY A 69 -6.75 -8.62 3.66
N ASP A 70 -5.77 -7.83 3.30
CA ASP A 70 -5.82 -6.89 2.18
C ASP A 70 -4.52 -6.94 1.37
N GLY A 71 -4.58 -6.42 0.17
CA GLY A 71 -3.43 -6.35 -0.72
C GLY A 71 -3.84 -5.91 -2.12
N VAL A 72 -2.84 -5.76 -2.98
CA VAL A 72 -3.02 -5.40 -4.38
C VAL A 72 -2.98 -6.66 -5.24
N LEU A 73 -3.99 -6.83 -6.07
CA LEU A 73 -4.15 -8.02 -6.90
C LEU A 73 -3.15 -8.04 -8.07
N GLU A 74 -2.40 -9.11 -8.17
CA GLU A 74 -1.67 -9.51 -9.37
C GLU A 74 -2.33 -10.74 -9.96
N ILE A 75 -2.80 -10.66 -11.22
CA ILE A 75 -3.39 -11.80 -11.93
C ILE A 75 -2.31 -12.45 -12.79
N LEU A 76 -2.13 -13.76 -12.61
CA LEU A 76 -1.18 -14.56 -13.37
C LEU A 76 -1.79 -15.09 -14.67
N GLN A 77 -0.94 -15.57 -15.58
CA GLN A 77 -1.34 -16.08 -16.91
C GLN A 77 -2.36 -17.22 -16.84
N ASP A 78 -2.33 -18.01 -15.77
CA ASP A 78 -3.26 -19.12 -15.53
C ASP A 78 -4.66 -18.66 -15.08
N GLY A 79 -4.89 -17.35 -14.95
CA GLY A 79 -6.18 -16.75 -14.62
C GLY A 79 -6.55 -16.73 -13.14
N PHE A 80 -5.69 -17.21 -12.24
CA PHE A 80 -5.79 -16.94 -10.80
C PHE A 80 -4.88 -15.78 -10.41
N GLY A 81 -5.02 -15.28 -9.18
CA GLY A 81 -4.21 -14.15 -8.72
C GLY A 81 -3.76 -14.29 -7.28
N PHE A 82 -2.90 -13.34 -6.89
CA PHE A 82 -2.45 -13.15 -5.51
C PHE A 82 -2.61 -11.70 -5.08
N LEU A 83 -3.00 -11.49 -3.83
CA LEU A 83 -2.91 -10.18 -3.19
C LEU A 83 -1.50 -10.00 -2.66
N ARG A 84 -0.81 -9.01 -3.20
CA ARG A 84 0.56 -8.62 -2.85
C ARG A 84 0.56 -7.50 -1.80
N SER A 85 1.52 -7.54 -0.88
CA SER A 85 1.65 -6.52 0.15
C SER A 85 2.51 -5.34 -0.32
N ALA A 86 2.10 -4.12 0.03
CA ALA A 86 2.91 -2.92 -0.16
C ALA A 86 4.24 -2.99 0.62
N ASP A 87 4.25 -3.61 1.81
CA ASP A 87 5.45 -3.77 2.64
C ASP A 87 6.57 -4.56 1.96
N SER A 88 6.22 -5.45 1.01
CA SER A 88 7.17 -6.19 0.18
C SER A 88 7.34 -5.59 -1.22
N SER A 89 6.96 -4.33 -1.42
CA SER A 89 6.97 -3.66 -2.72
C SER A 89 6.27 -4.47 -3.82
N TYR A 90 5.16 -5.13 -3.46
CA TYR A 90 4.33 -5.98 -4.32
C TYR A 90 5.03 -7.21 -4.90
N LEU A 91 6.18 -7.59 -4.37
CA LEU A 91 6.88 -8.79 -4.79
C LEU A 91 6.25 -10.04 -4.22
N ALA A 92 6.43 -11.17 -4.95
CA ALA A 92 5.93 -12.46 -4.53
C ALA A 92 6.51 -12.89 -3.18
N GLY A 93 5.64 -13.28 -2.26
CA GLY A 93 5.99 -13.70 -0.92
C GLY A 93 5.19 -14.92 -0.45
N PRO A 94 5.66 -15.60 0.60
CA PRO A 94 4.94 -16.73 1.19
C PRO A 94 3.63 -16.33 1.88
N ASP A 95 3.46 -15.04 2.17
CA ASP A 95 2.30 -14.45 2.87
C ASP A 95 1.22 -13.95 1.91
N ASP A 96 1.38 -14.22 0.61
CA ASP A 96 0.41 -13.79 -0.39
C ASP A 96 -0.91 -14.51 -0.21
N ILE A 97 -2.00 -13.81 -0.54
CA ILE A 97 -3.34 -14.34 -0.42
C ILE A 97 -3.83 -14.75 -1.80
N TYR A 98 -4.14 -16.02 -1.96
CA TYR A 98 -4.64 -16.58 -3.22
C TYR A 98 -6.06 -16.08 -3.53
N VAL A 99 -6.28 -15.68 -4.77
CA VAL A 99 -7.58 -15.25 -5.32
C VAL A 99 -7.98 -16.18 -6.46
N SER A 100 -9.15 -16.78 -6.35
CA SER A 100 -9.61 -17.77 -7.34
C SER A 100 -10.07 -17.12 -8.65
N PRO A 101 -9.97 -17.82 -9.81
CA PRO A 101 -10.48 -17.33 -11.08
C PRO A 101 -11.98 -17.01 -11.08
N SER A 102 -12.74 -17.71 -10.25
CA SER A 102 -14.17 -17.46 -10.08
C SER A 102 -14.46 -16.10 -9.43
N GLN A 103 -13.68 -15.71 -8.42
CA GLN A 103 -13.81 -14.41 -7.79
C GLN A 103 -13.36 -13.28 -8.72
N ILE A 104 -12.26 -13.48 -9.45
CA ILE A 104 -11.76 -12.54 -10.46
C ILE A 104 -12.85 -12.25 -11.51
N ARG A 105 -13.47 -13.28 -12.06
CA ARG A 105 -14.56 -13.11 -13.04
C ARG A 105 -15.82 -12.51 -12.43
N ARG A 106 -16.21 -12.96 -11.22
CA ARG A 106 -17.44 -12.48 -10.56
C ARG A 106 -17.44 -10.98 -10.30
N PHE A 107 -16.32 -10.45 -9.86
CA PHE A 107 -16.17 -9.03 -9.51
C PHE A 107 -15.49 -8.19 -10.59
N ASN A 108 -15.19 -8.80 -11.76
CA ASN A 108 -14.46 -8.16 -12.87
C ASN A 108 -13.16 -7.50 -12.38
N LEU A 109 -12.38 -8.25 -11.57
CA LEU A 109 -11.13 -7.77 -10.99
C LEU A 109 -10.03 -7.70 -12.04
N ARG A 110 -9.14 -6.73 -11.86
CA ARG A 110 -7.96 -6.52 -12.71
C ARG A 110 -6.71 -6.41 -11.85
N THR A 111 -5.55 -6.65 -12.47
CA THR A 111 -4.26 -6.37 -11.82
C THR A 111 -4.21 -4.91 -11.39
N GLY A 112 -3.73 -4.68 -10.17
CA GLY A 112 -3.69 -3.35 -9.54
C GLY A 112 -4.88 -3.04 -8.64
N ASP A 113 -5.99 -3.80 -8.68
CA ASP A 113 -7.10 -3.61 -7.74
C ASP A 113 -6.65 -3.88 -6.30
N THR A 114 -6.91 -2.93 -5.41
CA THR A 114 -6.70 -3.10 -3.96
C THR A 114 -7.91 -3.78 -3.38
N ILE A 115 -7.74 -4.95 -2.80
CA ILE A 115 -8.83 -5.79 -2.29
C ILE A 115 -8.63 -6.01 -0.81
N ALA A 116 -9.70 -5.83 -0.03
CA ALA A 116 -9.76 -6.26 1.35
C ALA A 116 -10.92 -7.23 1.54
N GLY A 117 -10.72 -8.22 2.40
CA GLY A 117 -11.75 -9.21 2.64
C GLY A 117 -11.36 -10.29 3.63
N LYS A 118 -12.31 -11.17 3.84
CA LYS A 118 -12.16 -12.31 4.73
C LYS A 118 -11.32 -13.40 4.07
N ILE A 119 -10.33 -13.91 4.79
CA ILE A 119 -9.41 -14.94 4.31
C ILE A 119 -9.53 -16.21 5.19
N ARG A 120 -9.04 -17.33 4.65
CA ARG A 120 -8.89 -18.57 5.41
C ARG A 120 -7.44 -19.05 5.39
N PRO A 121 -7.01 -19.76 6.43
CA PRO A 121 -5.71 -20.42 6.42
C PRO A 121 -5.65 -21.51 5.33
N PRO A 122 -4.42 -21.85 4.89
CA PRO A 122 -4.23 -22.95 3.95
C PRO A 122 -4.69 -24.29 4.55
N LYS A 123 -5.32 -25.11 3.70
CA LYS A 123 -5.67 -26.50 3.99
C LYS A 123 -4.44 -27.41 3.81
N ASP A 124 -4.58 -28.66 4.19
CA ASP A 124 -3.54 -29.66 3.95
C ASP A 124 -3.20 -29.74 2.46
N GLY A 125 -1.94 -29.50 2.13
CA GLY A 125 -1.44 -29.43 0.74
C GLY A 125 -1.47 -28.04 0.09
N GLU A 126 -2.11 -27.06 0.68
CA GLU A 126 -2.07 -25.67 0.23
C GLU A 126 -0.91 -24.91 0.91
N ARG A 127 -0.33 -23.92 0.20
CA ARG A 127 0.79 -23.11 0.73
C ARG A 127 0.35 -21.71 1.16
N TYR A 128 -0.72 -21.17 0.58
CA TYR A 128 -1.15 -19.77 0.73
C TYR A 128 -2.48 -19.64 1.45
N PHE A 129 -2.68 -18.53 2.14
CA PHE A 129 -4.02 -18.11 2.54
C PHE A 129 -4.90 -17.95 1.31
N ALA A 130 -6.20 -18.12 1.46
CA ALA A 130 -7.13 -17.96 0.35
C ALA A 130 -8.23 -16.96 0.70
N LEU A 131 -8.55 -16.07 -0.23
CA LEU A 131 -9.64 -15.12 -0.10
C LEU A 131 -10.97 -15.88 -0.13
N LEU A 132 -11.80 -15.71 0.90
CA LEU A 132 -13.13 -16.30 1.01
C LEU A 132 -14.21 -15.34 0.51
N LYS A 133 -14.17 -14.11 0.99
CA LYS A 133 -15.17 -13.08 0.70
C LYS A 133 -14.47 -11.77 0.44
N VAL A 134 -14.92 -11.05 -0.58
CA VAL A 134 -14.47 -9.67 -0.87
C VAL A 134 -15.37 -8.73 -0.10
N ASP A 135 -14.81 -7.88 0.74
CA ASP A 135 -15.52 -6.87 1.51
C ASP A 135 -15.42 -5.50 0.87
N SER A 136 -14.25 -5.15 0.30
CA SER A 136 -14.07 -3.92 -0.47
C SER A 136 -13.11 -4.10 -1.65
N ILE A 137 -13.28 -3.26 -2.68
CA ILE A 137 -12.43 -3.16 -3.86
C ILE A 137 -12.11 -1.68 -4.04
N ASN A 138 -10.82 -1.31 -4.03
CA ASN A 138 -10.34 0.08 -4.15
C ASN A 138 -11.06 1.02 -3.17
N PHE A 139 -11.23 0.57 -1.92
CA PHE A 139 -11.88 1.28 -0.81
C PHE A 139 -13.40 1.48 -0.96
N ASP A 140 -14.02 0.92 -1.99
CA ASP A 140 -15.47 0.98 -2.21
C ASP A 140 -16.13 -0.41 -2.08
N ARG A 141 -17.45 -0.44 -1.98
CA ARG A 141 -18.21 -1.68 -1.91
C ARG A 141 -18.17 -2.44 -3.24
N PRO A 142 -18.10 -3.79 -3.23
CA PRO A 142 -17.98 -4.57 -4.46
C PRO A 142 -19.15 -4.38 -5.44
N GLU A 143 -20.31 -3.96 -4.95
CA GLU A 143 -21.49 -3.71 -5.79
C GLU A 143 -21.31 -2.49 -6.70
N ASN A 144 -20.57 -1.48 -6.25
CA ASN A 144 -20.34 -0.23 -6.97
C ASN A 144 -19.32 -0.38 -8.11
N THR A 145 -18.46 -1.40 -8.04
CA THR A 145 -17.36 -1.58 -8.99
C THR A 145 -17.79 -2.04 -10.38
N LYS A 146 -19.05 -2.48 -10.55
CA LYS A 146 -19.54 -3.03 -11.82
C LYS A 146 -19.66 -2.01 -12.95
N ASN A 147 -19.87 -0.74 -12.62
CA ASN A 147 -20.14 0.33 -13.59
C ASN A 147 -18.96 1.29 -13.75
N LYS A 148 -17.76 0.90 -13.33
CA LYS A 148 -16.56 1.74 -13.46
C LYS A 148 -16.18 1.97 -14.93
N ILE A 149 -15.75 3.18 -15.23
CA ILE A 149 -15.15 3.51 -16.52
C ILE A 149 -13.67 3.12 -16.45
N LEU A 150 -13.22 2.34 -17.42
CA LEU A 150 -11.82 1.92 -17.50
C LEU A 150 -10.91 3.14 -17.73
N PHE A 151 -9.71 3.12 -17.15
CA PHE A 151 -8.74 4.21 -17.28
C PHE A 151 -8.46 4.57 -18.73
N GLU A 152 -8.36 3.58 -19.60
CA GLU A 152 -8.11 3.74 -21.03
C GLU A 152 -9.24 4.49 -21.77
N ASN A 153 -10.43 4.52 -21.19
CA ASN A 153 -11.62 5.18 -21.77
C ASN A 153 -11.88 6.56 -21.14
N LEU A 154 -11.06 7.00 -20.18
CA LEU A 154 -11.20 8.32 -19.57
C LEU A 154 -10.71 9.40 -20.54
N THR A 155 -11.41 10.52 -20.59
CA THR A 155 -11.00 11.68 -21.37
C THR A 155 -9.92 12.46 -20.61
N PRO A 156 -8.69 12.60 -21.15
CA PRO A 156 -7.66 13.41 -20.51
C PRO A 156 -8.03 14.88 -20.53
N LEU A 157 -7.88 15.54 -19.38
CA LEU A 157 -8.13 16.98 -19.23
C LEU A 157 -6.80 17.69 -18.95
N PHE A 158 -6.75 18.99 -19.25
CA PHE A 158 -5.67 19.84 -18.76
C PHE A 158 -5.77 19.99 -17.23
N PRO A 159 -4.66 20.05 -16.49
CA PRO A 159 -4.67 20.30 -15.06
C PRO A 159 -5.17 21.71 -14.77
N ASP A 160 -6.39 21.85 -14.29
CA ASP A 160 -7.06 23.11 -13.94
C ASP A 160 -7.05 23.39 -12.43
N GLU A 161 -6.78 22.38 -11.63
CA GLU A 161 -6.68 22.49 -10.18
C GLU A 161 -5.21 22.42 -9.73
N ARG A 162 -4.74 23.49 -9.08
CA ARG A 162 -3.35 23.62 -8.66
C ARG A 162 -3.07 22.86 -7.36
N LEU A 163 -1.95 22.16 -7.31
CA LEU A 163 -1.35 21.65 -6.09
C LEU A 163 -0.47 22.75 -5.47
N VAL A 164 -0.92 23.34 -4.37
CA VAL A 164 -0.14 24.37 -3.66
C VAL A 164 0.96 23.70 -2.85
N MET A 165 2.21 24.08 -3.08
CA MET A 165 3.38 23.53 -2.39
C MET A 165 3.71 24.35 -1.12
N GLU A 166 3.50 25.66 -1.15
CA GLU A 166 3.85 26.55 -0.04
C GLU A 166 3.03 26.26 1.23
N ALA A 167 3.70 26.27 2.40
CA ALA A 167 3.05 26.12 3.71
C ALA A 167 2.41 27.39 4.22
N GLY A 168 2.81 28.55 3.67
CA GLY A 168 2.30 29.87 4.08
C GLY A 168 2.83 30.38 5.42
N ASN A 169 3.80 29.70 6.02
CA ASN A 169 4.37 30.07 7.33
C ASN A 169 5.53 31.09 7.25
N GLY A 170 5.98 31.45 6.05
CA GLY A 170 7.08 32.38 5.81
C GLY A 170 8.47 31.87 6.21
N ALA A 171 8.59 30.61 6.59
CA ALA A 171 9.86 30.01 7.00
C ALA A 171 10.84 29.87 5.82
N THR A 172 12.13 29.94 6.10
CA THR A 172 13.18 29.72 5.10
C THR A 172 13.18 28.29 4.56
N GLU A 173 12.68 27.33 5.32
CA GLU A 173 12.52 25.93 4.93
C GLU A 173 11.47 25.75 3.80
N ASP A 174 10.54 26.71 3.67
CA ASP A 174 9.50 26.72 2.67
C ASP A 174 9.94 27.40 1.33
N LEU A 175 11.18 27.88 1.26
CA LEU A 175 11.68 28.62 0.09
C LEU A 175 11.63 27.78 -1.19
N MET A 176 11.97 26.49 -1.13
CA MET A 176 11.90 25.58 -2.27
C MET A 176 10.47 25.44 -2.78
N ALA A 177 9.51 25.24 -1.90
CA ALA A 177 8.09 25.14 -2.23
C ALA A 177 7.56 26.40 -2.92
N ARG A 178 7.93 27.58 -2.38
CA ARG A 178 7.59 28.90 -2.97
C ARG A 178 8.17 29.09 -4.35
N ILE A 179 9.42 28.68 -4.58
CA ILE A 179 10.07 28.76 -5.90
C ILE A 179 9.33 27.87 -6.89
N ILE A 180 8.95 26.64 -6.51
CA ILE A 180 8.17 25.75 -7.37
C ILE A 180 6.85 26.41 -7.71
N ASP A 181 6.12 26.95 -6.72
CA ASP A 181 4.84 27.60 -6.92
C ASP A 181 4.88 28.83 -7.83
N LEU A 182 6.00 29.56 -7.83
CA LEU A 182 6.17 30.75 -8.66
C LEU A 182 6.69 30.41 -10.07
N CYS A 183 7.66 29.49 -10.19
CA CYS A 183 8.38 29.25 -11.43
C CYS A 183 7.86 28.05 -12.22
N ALA A 184 7.34 27.03 -11.54
CA ALA A 184 6.91 25.78 -12.13
C ALA A 184 5.70 25.18 -11.37
N PRO A 185 4.55 25.88 -11.35
CA PRO A 185 3.38 25.41 -10.60
C PRO A 185 2.91 24.05 -11.13
N ILE A 186 2.52 23.18 -10.21
CA ILE A 186 2.08 21.81 -10.49
C ILE A 186 0.57 21.72 -10.27
N GLY A 187 -0.15 21.11 -11.21
CA GLY A 187 -1.58 20.85 -11.10
C GLY A 187 -1.90 19.37 -10.93
N LYS A 188 -3.09 19.05 -10.43
CA LYS A 188 -3.58 17.68 -10.32
C LYS A 188 -3.64 17.03 -11.70
N GLY A 189 -3.06 15.83 -11.86
CA GLY A 189 -2.96 15.12 -13.13
C GLY A 189 -1.81 15.57 -14.05
N GLN A 190 -1.03 16.58 -13.67
CA GLN A 190 0.10 17.06 -14.47
C GLN A 190 1.27 16.08 -14.45
N ARG A 191 1.90 15.88 -15.63
CA ARG A 191 3.20 15.23 -15.73
C ARG A 191 4.32 16.26 -15.62
N GLY A 192 5.19 16.09 -14.63
CA GLY A 192 6.40 16.90 -14.44
C GLY A 192 7.65 16.06 -14.60
N LEU A 193 8.74 16.67 -15.07
CA LEU A 193 10.07 16.07 -15.13
C LEU A 193 11.03 16.92 -14.32
N LEU A 194 11.69 16.30 -13.33
CA LEU A 194 12.73 16.93 -12.54
C LEU A 194 14.08 16.39 -12.98
N VAL A 195 14.88 17.23 -13.63
CA VAL A 195 16.21 16.88 -14.08
C VAL A 195 17.24 17.58 -13.22
N ALA A 196 18.15 16.81 -12.63
CA ALA A 196 19.21 17.34 -11.78
C ALA A 196 20.50 16.53 -11.96
N PRO A 197 21.66 17.16 -11.96
CA PRO A 197 22.92 16.44 -11.93
C PRO A 197 23.09 15.68 -10.60
N PRO A 198 24.01 14.71 -10.54
CA PRO A 198 24.29 14.02 -9.29
C PRO A 198 24.64 14.99 -8.16
N LYS A 199 24.16 14.74 -6.95
CA LYS A 199 24.42 15.54 -5.73
C LYS A 199 23.85 16.98 -5.75
N ALA A 200 22.93 17.29 -6.65
CA ALA A 200 22.30 18.62 -6.73
C ALA A 200 21.00 18.74 -5.88
N GLY A 201 20.69 17.75 -5.05
CA GLY A 201 19.52 17.79 -4.17
C GLY A 201 18.22 17.28 -4.78
N LYS A 202 18.26 16.43 -5.85
CA LYS A 202 17.08 15.80 -6.47
C LYS A 202 16.18 15.15 -5.43
N THR A 203 16.74 14.29 -4.57
CA THR A 203 15.99 13.55 -3.55
C THR A 203 15.34 14.47 -2.53
N LEU A 204 16.07 15.51 -2.06
CA LEU A 204 15.52 16.53 -1.15
C LEU A 204 14.33 17.28 -1.78
N MET A 205 14.43 17.62 -3.06
CA MET A 205 13.34 18.29 -3.77
C MET A 205 12.11 17.38 -3.89
N LEU A 206 12.31 16.09 -4.23
CA LEU A 206 11.21 15.11 -4.29
C LEU A 206 10.56 14.90 -2.91
N GLN A 207 11.33 14.80 -1.84
CA GLN A 207 10.83 14.71 -0.47
C GLN A 207 10.01 15.95 -0.08
N ASN A 208 10.51 17.15 -0.43
CA ASN A 208 9.81 18.40 -0.17
C ASN A 208 8.48 18.47 -0.92
N ILE A 209 8.46 18.14 -2.21
CA ILE A 209 7.23 18.08 -3.01
C ILE A 209 6.24 17.08 -2.40
N ALA A 210 6.67 15.85 -2.11
CA ALA A 210 5.82 14.80 -1.57
C ALA A 210 5.24 15.19 -0.20
N SER A 211 6.05 15.74 0.69
CA SER A 211 5.63 16.19 2.02
C SER A 211 4.63 17.34 1.95
N ASN A 212 4.84 18.28 1.03
CA ASN A 212 3.94 19.42 0.84
C ASN A 212 2.61 19.01 0.21
N ILE A 213 2.62 18.09 -0.76
CA ILE A 213 1.38 17.52 -1.31
C ILE A 213 0.59 16.82 -0.20
N ALA A 214 1.23 15.94 0.57
CA ALA A 214 0.57 15.21 1.65
C ALA A 214 0.00 16.14 2.75
N ARG A 215 0.63 17.29 2.98
CA ARG A 215 0.19 18.27 3.97
C ARG A 215 -0.94 19.16 3.47
N ASN A 216 -0.81 19.70 2.26
CA ASN A 216 -1.69 20.73 1.73
C ASN A 216 -2.88 20.14 0.97
N ASN A 217 -2.79 18.88 0.51
CA ASN A 217 -3.81 18.19 -0.27
C ASN A 217 -4.03 16.77 0.31
N PRO A 218 -4.59 16.66 1.53
CA PRO A 218 -4.77 15.38 2.21
C PRO A 218 -5.74 14.43 1.50
N GLU A 219 -6.55 14.95 0.57
CA GLU A 219 -7.43 14.16 -0.29
C GLU A 219 -6.67 13.40 -1.39
N CYS A 220 -5.43 13.79 -1.69
CA CYS A 220 -4.62 13.13 -2.71
C CYS A 220 -4.01 11.83 -2.19
N HIS A 221 -4.23 10.72 -2.90
CA HIS A 221 -3.50 9.48 -2.64
C HIS A 221 -2.09 9.57 -3.20
N LEU A 222 -1.10 9.61 -2.33
CA LEU A 222 0.32 9.79 -2.69
C LEU A 222 1.04 8.45 -2.75
N ILE A 223 1.59 8.13 -3.92
CA ILE A 223 2.47 6.97 -4.13
C ILE A 223 3.84 7.48 -4.58
N VAL A 224 4.88 7.07 -3.89
CA VAL A 224 6.28 7.30 -4.26
C VAL A 224 6.87 6.00 -4.75
N LEU A 225 7.28 5.96 -6.03
CA LEU A 225 7.96 4.82 -6.63
C LEU A 225 9.44 5.15 -6.81
N LEU A 226 10.31 4.38 -6.16
CA LEU A 226 11.76 4.52 -6.22
C LEU A 226 12.35 3.31 -6.96
N ILE A 227 12.96 3.56 -8.12
CA ILE A 227 13.60 2.52 -8.93
C ILE A 227 15.10 2.82 -9.04
N ASP A 228 15.92 1.80 -8.81
CA ASP A 228 17.39 1.89 -8.87
C ASP A 228 17.96 2.91 -7.85
N GLU A 229 17.23 3.11 -6.73
CA GLU A 229 17.68 4.01 -5.66
C GLU A 229 18.41 3.24 -4.56
N ARG A 230 19.16 3.94 -3.72
CA ARG A 230 19.90 3.33 -2.61
C ARG A 230 18.99 2.98 -1.43
N PRO A 231 19.25 1.89 -0.70
CA PRO A 231 18.42 1.50 0.46
C PRO A 231 18.28 2.58 1.54
N GLU A 232 19.36 3.37 1.78
CA GLU A 232 19.32 4.49 2.71
C GLU A 232 18.38 5.61 2.27
N GLU A 233 18.30 5.91 0.96
CA GLU A 233 17.40 6.93 0.41
C GLU A 233 15.94 6.45 0.47
N VAL A 234 15.70 5.16 0.25
CA VAL A 234 14.38 4.55 0.43
C VAL A 234 13.91 4.68 1.87
N THR A 235 14.77 4.31 2.83
CA THR A 235 14.44 4.39 4.25
C THR A 235 14.16 5.84 4.70
N GLU A 236 14.91 6.79 4.19
CA GLU A 236 14.71 8.21 4.48
C GLU A 236 13.39 8.72 3.92
N MET A 237 13.04 8.33 2.68
CA MET A 237 11.77 8.66 2.05
C MET A 237 10.59 8.10 2.86
N GLN A 238 10.66 6.84 3.29
CA GLN A 238 9.64 6.20 4.11
C GLN A 238 9.41 6.89 5.48
N ARG A 239 10.46 7.47 6.05
CA ARG A 239 10.37 8.22 7.31
C ARG A 239 9.82 9.63 7.16
N THR A 240 10.08 10.26 6.02
CA THR A 240 9.81 11.68 5.79
C THR A 240 8.45 11.90 5.14
N VAL A 241 8.02 11.01 4.26
CA VAL A 241 6.82 11.19 3.44
C VAL A 241 5.64 10.42 4.03
N ARG A 242 4.52 11.11 4.21
CA ARG A 242 3.22 10.50 4.57
C ARG A 242 2.51 10.04 3.30
N GLY A 243 2.86 8.87 2.82
CA GLY A 243 2.30 8.27 1.61
C GLY A 243 2.80 6.84 1.47
N GLU A 244 2.35 6.17 0.44
CA GLU A 244 2.82 4.83 0.11
C GLU A 244 4.18 4.93 -0.59
N VAL A 245 5.22 4.32 -0.03
CA VAL A 245 6.56 4.28 -0.63
C VAL A 245 6.86 2.86 -1.07
N VAL A 246 7.01 2.68 -2.38
CA VAL A 246 7.34 1.41 -3.02
C VAL A 246 8.70 1.54 -3.66
N ALA A 247 9.57 0.56 -3.46
CA ALA A 247 10.94 0.65 -3.94
C ALA A 247 11.45 -0.65 -4.55
N SER A 248 12.35 -0.51 -5.52
CA SER A 248 13.24 -1.56 -5.99
C SER A 248 14.65 -0.97 -6.03
N THR A 249 15.53 -1.48 -5.16
CA THR A 249 16.86 -0.93 -4.94
C THR A 249 17.85 -1.38 -5.99
N PHE A 250 18.98 -0.67 -6.11
CA PHE A 250 19.98 -0.87 -7.17
C PHE A 250 20.63 -2.29 -7.18
N ASP A 251 20.57 -3.02 -6.09
CA ASP A 251 21.08 -4.38 -5.94
C ASP A 251 20.11 -5.45 -6.49
N GLU A 252 18.89 -5.06 -6.88
CA GLU A 252 17.91 -5.97 -7.44
C GLU A 252 18.07 -6.12 -8.96
N PRO A 253 17.66 -7.26 -9.55
CA PRO A 253 17.75 -7.47 -10.99
C PRO A 253 16.76 -6.58 -11.76
N PRO A 254 17.06 -6.16 -13.00
CA PRO A 254 16.22 -5.28 -13.82
C PRO A 254 14.78 -5.77 -14.01
N SER A 255 14.56 -7.09 -14.06
CA SER A 255 13.21 -7.67 -14.16
C SER A 255 12.33 -7.31 -12.98
N ARG A 256 12.92 -7.16 -11.78
CA ARG A 256 12.22 -6.73 -10.57
C ARG A 256 11.80 -5.26 -10.64
N HIS A 257 12.67 -4.40 -11.16
CA HIS A 257 12.35 -2.99 -11.39
C HIS A 257 11.10 -2.84 -12.27
N VAL A 258 11.05 -3.62 -13.35
CA VAL A 258 9.90 -3.62 -14.28
C VAL A 258 8.64 -4.12 -13.59
N GLN A 259 8.70 -5.25 -12.89
CA GLN A 259 7.55 -5.83 -12.19
C GLN A 259 6.95 -4.87 -11.16
N VAL A 260 7.81 -4.27 -10.33
CA VAL A 260 7.36 -3.30 -9.30
C VAL A 260 6.73 -2.08 -9.96
N ALA A 261 7.35 -1.53 -11.01
CA ALA A 261 6.84 -0.37 -11.73
C ALA A 261 5.47 -0.66 -12.38
N GLU A 262 5.32 -1.81 -13.03
CA GLU A 262 4.04 -2.24 -13.63
C GLU A 262 2.94 -2.36 -12.59
N MET A 263 3.21 -2.98 -11.44
CA MET A 263 2.23 -3.11 -10.36
C MET A 263 1.77 -1.78 -9.81
N VAL A 264 2.69 -0.83 -9.59
CA VAL A 264 2.37 0.51 -9.09
C VAL A 264 1.55 1.30 -10.12
N ILE A 265 1.91 1.22 -11.41
CA ILE A 265 1.18 1.89 -12.48
C ILE A 265 -0.25 1.33 -12.59
N GLU A 266 -0.41 0.01 -12.58
CA GLU A 266 -1.72 -0.61 -12.64
C GLU A 266 -2.57 -0.26 -11.40
N LYS A 267 -1.98 -0.24 -10.20
CA LYS A 267 -2.66 0.25 -9.00
C LYS A 267 -3.13 1.70 -9.15
N ALA A 268 -2.27 2.60 -9.61
CA ALA A 268 -2.62 3.99 -9.82
C ALA A 268 -3.79 4.15 -10.81
N LYS A 269 -3.80 3.40 -11.92
CA LYS A 269 -4.91 3.38 -12.87
C LYS A 269 -6.22 2.92 -12.20
N ARG A 270 -6.16 1.83 -11.39
CA ARG A 270 -7.37 1.34 -10.68
C ARG A 270 -7.91 2.35 -9.70
N LEU A 271 -7.04 3.06 -8.96
CA LEU A 271 -7.47 4.12 -8.04
C LEU A 271 -8.19 5.27 -8.77
N VAL A 272 -7.72 5.66 -9.95
CA VAL A 272 -8.37 6.70 -10.77
C VAL A 272 -9.75 6.25 -11.29
N GLU A 273 -9.96 4.96 -11.58
CA GLU A 273 -11.25 4.42 -12.03
C GLU A 273 -12.35 4.46 -10.96
N HIS A 274 -11.97 4.60 -9.69
CA HIS A 274 -12.87 4.54 -8.53
C HIS A 274 -13.14 5.89 -7.86
N LYS A 275 -12.89 7.00 -8.56
CA LYS A 275 -13.21 8.36 -8.08
C LYS A 275 -14.66 8.73 -8.31
#